data_0d837e2c50e269c8740ec3eadc6a9e4f
#
_entry.id   0d837e2c50e269c8740ec3eadc6a9e4f
#
_cell.length_a   1.000
_cell.length_b   1.000
_cell.length_c   1.000
_cell.angle_alpha   90.00
_cell.angle_beta   90.00
_cell.angle_gamma   90.00
#
_symmetry.space_group_name_H-M   'P 1'
#
loop_
_entity.id
_entity.type
_entity.pdbx_description
1 polymer ?
#
loop_
_entity_poly.entity_id
_entity_poly.type
_entity_poly.pdbx_seq_one_letter_code
_entity_poly.pdbx_strand_id
1 'polypeptide(L)'
;METSGRSTLVSNDRSIAEESLSRNSLRFGMIALLSLGIFFCAHPISSSASSTDTLQTDAKPHAAPIQKLELTYGKPVVGAKVRATVAGLPPGKIVDLQWGTVTGGWVIENYYFFRGMKYSSASLSLGKFPVDASGRLDTTFAIPEDYGGVHDIIAKIDGQSVAQNGMEVTQSFEMTPLSGPVGTPVELRVKGLGWRTMENTWVVNWDNRGVGFVTAVSTHGSAVARFRAAGPEGDHPVKIYTGWQGQSYLNFQQAPNAYLPRPEFTFRVTLGRSSTPAVYADEYQAYPLPESEIHVANGKLSVRPSQGIVGAQAMLRGEGFPAGATLDLFWQTYVGSRVSGNGFSPHENEIAKVKVGSDGKIEFPLTIPLDLGGQHGLELRDHEKPLARAYFAIETSIVSMDPASGPAGTPITIHLHGVGWTEYDNLYAATYDNAYMGYACGFNSQGDVIITFRAAGEPGTHLIDLFPGIYQGPPTENQLLYRMPQLTYADDHPGNKIPALHFKFEVTP
;
A
#
# COMPACT_ATOMS: atom_id res chain seq x y z
N MET A 1 48.05 51.24 21.10
CA MET A 1 47.20 52.04 20.23
C MET A 1 46.07 51.12 19.88
N GLU A 2 45.05 50.91 20.73
CA GLU A 2 43.83 51.71 21.01
C GLU A 2 43.25 52.30 19.73
N THR A 3 42.06 51.81 19.33
CA THR A 3 40.71 52.31 19.62
C THR A 3 39.71 51.31 19.08
N SER A 4 38.84 50.66 19.82
CA SER A 4 37.58 51.10 20.44
C SER A 4 36.55 51.69 19.47
N GLY A 5 35.46 51.00 19.28
CA GLY A 5 34.27 51.43 18.56
C GLY A 5 33.05 50.59 18.95
N ARG A 6 32.33 51.04 19.96
CA ARG A 6 31.03 50.55 20.49
C ARG A 6 29.89 50.64 19.48
N SER A 7 29.09 49.62 19.44
CA SER A 7 27.64 49.56 19.78
C SER A 7 26.72 50.70 19.33
N THR A 8 25.62 50.33 18.69
CA THR A 8 24.30 50.87 19.03
C THR A 8 23.18 49.91 18.65
N LEU A 9 22.50 49.45 19.68
CA LEU A 9 21.13 48.93 19.67
C LEU A 9 20.18 50.07 19.28
N VAL A 10 19.23 49.83 18.37
CA VAL A 10 18.04 50.64 18.23
C VAL A 10 16.84 49.72 18.36
N SER A 11 16.20 49.89 19.50
CA SER A 11 14.83 49.49 19.76
C SER A 11 13.89 50.55 19.21
N ASN A 12 12.79 50.15 18.59
CA ASN A 12 11.51 50.89 18.51
C ASN A 12 10.47 49.82 18.17
N ASP A 13 9.65 49.39 19.05
CA ASP A 13 8.52 49.96 19.78
C ASP A 13 7.32 50.35 18.92
N ARG A 14 6.26 49.57 19.06
CA ARG A 14 4.81 49.77 19.11
C ARG A 14 4.11 50.58 18.01
N SER A 15 3.05 49.93 17.47
CA SER A 15 1.64 50.32 17.73
C SER A 15 0.70 49.49 16.90
N ILE A 16 -0.17 48.72 17.53
CA ILE A 16 -1.60 48.88 17.81
C ILE A 16 -2.49 48.78 16.57
N ALA A 17 -3.26 47.70 16.50
CA ALA A 17 -4.68 47.69 16.19
C ALA A 17 -5.34 46.47 16.80
N GLU A 18 -5.87 46.61 18.03
CA GLU A 18 -6.97 45.83 18.55
C GLU A 18 -8.26 46.38 17.95
N GLU A 19 -9.12 45.50 17.50
CA GLU A 19 -10.60 45.58 17.41
C GLU A 19 -11.05 44.25 16.75
N SER A 20 -11.96 43.44 17.23
CA SER A 20 -13.02 43.62 18.21
C SER A 20 -13.43 42.22 18.73
N LEU A 21 -13.41 42.07 20.02
CA LEU A 21 -14.09 41.00 20.76
C LEU A 21 -15.58 41.31 20.80
N SER A 22 -16.39 40.46 20.21
CA SER A 22 -17.82 40.41 20.55
C SER A 22 -18.10 39.16 21.38
N ARG A 23 -18.49 39.43 22.63
CA ARG A 23 -18.93 38.51 23.66
C ARG A 23 -20.17 37.74 23.21
N ASN A 24 -20.21 36.45 23.48
CA ASN A 24 -21.42 35.84 24.00
C ASN A 24 -21.12 34.78 25.04
N SER A 25 -21.72 35.03 26.14
CA SER A 25 -21.58 34.50 27.47
C SER A 25 -21.94 33.02 27.61
N LEU A 26 -21.21 32.38 28.53
CA LEU A 26 -21.56 31.17 29.26
C LEU A 26 -23.03 31.19 29.75
N ARG A 27 -23.70 30.08 29.58
CA ARG A 27 -24.71 29.60 30.55
C ARG A 27 -24.48 28.12 30.84
N PHE A 28 -23.98 27.83 32.03
CA PHE A 28 -24.15 26.57 32.72
C PHE A 28 -25.63 26.41 33.06
N GLY A 29 -26.24 25.31 32.69
CA GLY A 29 -27.59 24.92 33.04
C GLY A 29 -27.60 23.51 33.57
N MET A 30 -27.90 23.41 34.81
CA MET A 30 -27.97 22.28 35.73
C MET A 30 -28.97 21.21 35.27
N ILE A 31 -28.57 19.96 35.48
CA ILE A 31 -29.37 18.74 35.42
C ILE A 31 -30.64 18.87 36.29
N ALA A 32 -31.79 18.59 35.67
CA ALA A 32 -33.00 18.24 36.42
C ALA A 32 -33.59 16.95 35.85
N LEU A 33 -33.54 15.91 36.65
CA LEU A 33 -34.31 14.68 36.46
C LEU A 33 -35.80 15.02 36.51
N LEU A 34 -36.56 14.54 35.53
CA LEU A 34 -38.01 14.42 35.65
C LEU A 34 -38.47 13.08 35.08
N SER A 35 -39.08 12.37 35.96
CA SER A 35 -39.70 11.06 35.88
C SER A 35 -40.93 11.00 34.98
N LEU A 36 -41.06 9.84 34.34
CA LEU A 36 -42.25 9.08 33.91
C LEU A 36 -43.59 9.83 33.83
N GLY A 37 -44.19 9.77 32.67
CA GLY A 37 -45.60 9.90 32.43
C GLY A 37 -46.05 8.94 31.35
N ILE A 38 -46.53 7.75 31.75
CA ILE A 38 -47.21 6.81 30.86
C ILE A 38 -48.62 7.31 30.64
N PHE A 39 -48.99 7.76 29.46
CA PHE A 39 -50.37 7.97 29.08
C PHE A 39 -50.90 6.76 28.29
N PHE A 40 -51.75 5.98 28.94
CA PHE A 40 -52.61 5.01 28.31
C PHE A 40 -53.78 5.76 27.63
N CYS A 41 -53.84 5.74 26.29
CA CYS A 41 -55.07 6.05 25.56
C CYS A 41 -55.80 4.74 25.28
N ALA A 42 -56.87 4.52 26.04
CA ALA A 42 -57.84 3.48 25.77
C ALA A 42 -58.75 3.93 24.60
N HIS A 43 -58.85 3.15 23.52
CA HIS A 43 -59.88 3.24 22.53
C HIS A 43 -60.79 2.02 22.62
N PRO A 44 -62.11 2.19 22.43
CA PRO A 44 -63.06 1.13 22.69
C PRO A 44 -63.04 0.04 21.63
N ILE A 45 -63.14 -1.19 22.11
CA ILE A 45 -63.26 -2.39 21.33
C ILE A 45 -64.66 -2.49 20.75
N SER A 46 -64.80 -2.38 19.44
CA SER A 46 -66.02 -2.80 18.75
C SER A 46 -65.89 -4.27 18.39
N SER A 47 -66.70 -5.10 19.00
CA SER A 47 -66.85 -6.50 18.65
C SER A 47 -67.61 -6.63 17.31
N SER A 48 -66.96 -7.24 16.31
CA SER A 48 -67.64 -7.84 15.15
C SER A 48 -67.19 -9.27 15.00
N ALA A 49 -68.15 -10.10 14.68
CA ALA A 49 -68.22 -11.54 14.80
C ALA A 49 -67.23 -12.31 13.88
N SER A 50 -66.73 -13.36 14.44
CA SER A 50 -66.35 -14.66 13.93
C SER A 50 -66.55 -14.92 12.42
N SER A 51 -65.43 -15.08 11.72
CA SER A 51 -65.30 -16.05 10.62
C SER A 51 -64.07 -16.93 10.93
N THR A 52 -64.32 -18.20 11.16
CA THR A 52 -63.33 -19.26 11.26
C THR A 52 -62.68 -19.47 9.92
N ASP A 53 -61.61 -18.71 9.65
CA ASP A 53 -60.67 -19.06 8.61
C ASP A 53 -59.55 -19.89 9.25
N THR A 54 -59.54 -21.16 8.88
CA THR A 54 -58.48 -22.10 9.19
C THR A 54 -57.22 -21.59 8.49
N LEU A 55 -56.42 -20.84 9.28
CA LEU A 55 -55.02 -20.53 8.89
C LEU A 55 -54.25 -21.85 8.83
N GLN A 56 -54.13 -22.37 7.63
CA GLN A 56 -53.10 -23.36 7.30
C GLN A 56 -51.78 -22.67 7.46
N THR A 57 -51.16 -22.85 8.63
CA THR A 57 -49.79 -22.47 8.86
C THR A 57 -48.91 -23.42 8.05
N ASP A 58 -48.55 -22.97 6.83
CA ASP A 58 -47.40 -23.55 6.15
C ASP A 58 -46.15 -23.34 7.07
N ALA A 59 -45.95 -24.32 7.92
CA ALA A 59 -44.72 -24.42 8.73
C ALA A 59 -43.57 -24.55 7.72
N LYS A 60 -42.85 -23.44 7.45
CA LYS A 60 -41.53 -23.52 6.84
C LYS A 60 -40.78 -24.65 7.57
N PRO A 61 -40.22 -25.64 6.85
CA PRO A 61 -39.44 -26.69 7.47
C PRO A 61 -38.38 -26.03 8.36
N HIS A 62 -38.41 -26.32 9.64
CA HIS A 62 -37.36 -25.93 10.56
C HIS A 62 -36.06 -26.50 10.00
N ALA A 63 -35.13 -25.62 9.58
CA ALA A 63 -33.80 -26.07 9.21
C ALA A 63 -33.24 -26.88 10.37
N ALA A 64 -32.72 -28.06 10.08
CA ALA A 64 -32.06 -28.88 11.09
C ALA A 64 -30.98 -28.05 11.80
N PRO A 65 -30.84 -28.18 13.14
CA PRO A 65 -29.84 -27.39 13.87
C PRO A 65 -28.45 -27.68 13.32
N ILE A 66 -27.68 -26.64 13.03
CA ILE A 66 -26.29 -26.75 12.57
C ILE A 66 -25.46 -27.36 13.69
N GLN A 67 -24.77 -28.47 13.39
CA GLN A 67 -23.95 -29.16 14.37
C GLN A 67 -22.61 -28.44 14.59
N LYS A 68 -21.96 -28.73 15.71
CA LYS A 68 -20.59 -28.27 15.95
C LYS A 68 -19.61 -29.20 15.22
N LEU A 69 -18.77 -28.58 14.37
CA LEU A 69 -17.62 -29.26 13.76
C LEU A 69 -16.48 -29.29 14.78
N GLU A 70 -16.00 -30.47 15.16
CA GLU A 70 -14.87 -30.57 16.08
C GLU A 70 -13.55 -30.44 15.28
N LEU A 71 -12.68 -29.52 15.73
CA LEU A 71 -11.39 -29.23 15.11
C LEU A 71 -10.25 -29.62 16.06
N THR A 72 -9.26 -30.36 15.55
CA THR A 72 -8.04 -30.70 16.29
C THR A 72 -6.82 -30.26 15.50
N TYR A 73 -6.00 -29.41 16.11
CA TYR A 73 -4.80 -28.86 15.49
C TYR A 73 -3.75 -28.47 16.54
N GLY A 74 -2.50 -28.33 16.12
CA GLY A 74 -1.42 -27.76 16.93
C GLY A 74 -1.41 -26.23 16.86
N LYS A 75 -0.25 -25.61 16.55
CA LYS A 75 -0.17 -24.18 16.31
C LYS A 75 -0.90 -23.81 15.00
N PRO A 76 -1.94 -22.96 15.05
CA PRO A 76 -2.78 -22.66 13.88
C PRO A 76 -2.12 -21.56 13.00
N VAL A 77 -1.14 -21.95 12.22
CA VAL A 77 -0.46 -21.08 11.23
C VAL A 77 -0.75 -21.58 9.82
N VAL A 78 -0.60 -20.72 8.83
CA VAL A 78 -0.72 -21.08 7.40
C VAL A 78 0.07 -22.37 7.10
N GLY A 79 -0.57 -23.32 6.42
CA GLY A 79 -0.01 -24.63 6.07
C GLY A 79 -0.10 -25.70 7.15
N ALA A 80 -0.48 -25.36 8.39
CA ALA A 80 -0.66 -26.35 9.46
C ALA A 80 -1.84 -27.27 9.17
N LYS A 81 -1.73 -28.55 9.58
CA LYS A 81 -2.80 -29.53 9.40
C LYS A 81 -3.85 -29.43 10.50
N VAL A 82 -5.10 -29.49 10.09
CA VAL A 82 -6.30 -29.45 10.95
C VAL A 82 -7.12 -30.72 10.65
N ARG A 83 -7.45 -31.51 11.69
CA ARG A 83 -8.41 -32.58 11.58
C ARG A 83 -9.80 -32.06 11.94
N ALA A 84 -10.76 -32.29 11.07
CA ALA A 84 -12.17 -31.93 11.25
C ALA A 84 -13.03 -33.18 11.38
N THR A 85 -13.84 -33.26 12.42
CA THR A 85 -14.74 -34.40 12.66
C THR A 85 -16.14 -33.93 13.04
N VAL A 86 -17.15 -34.64 12.55
CA VAL A 86 -18.55 -34.50 12.96
C VAL A 86 -19.27 -35.83 12.71
N ALA A 87 -20.23 -36.17 13.56
CA ALA A 87 -21.05 -37.37 13.46
C ALA A 87 -22.53 -37.03 13.25
N GLY A 88 -23.35 -38.01 12.89
CA GLY A 88 -24.80 -37.86 12.70
C GLY A 88 -25.17 -37.18 11.35
N LEU A 89 -24.25 -37.21 10.39
CA LEU A 89 -24.53 -36.79 9.02
C LEU A 89 -25.17 -37.95 8.21
N PRO A 90 -25.91 -37.64 7.12
CA PRO A 90 -26.45 -38.70 6.24
C PRO A 90 -25.33 -39.54 5.60
N PRO A 91 -25.29 -40.86 5.80
CA PRO A 91 -24.25 -41.73 5.24
C PRO A 91 -24.18 -41.67 3.72
N GLY A 92 -22.98 -41.74 3.16
CA GLY A 92 -22.72 -41.73 1.73
C GLY A 92 -22.88 -40.41 1.02
N LYS A 93 -23.29 -39.35 1.73
CA LYS A 93 -23.31 -37.96 1.17
C LYS A 93 -21.90 -37.39 1.08
N ILE A 94 -21.73 -36.42 0.23
CA ILE A 94 -20.49 -35.67 0.09
C ILE A 94 -20.60 -34.34 0.84
N VAL A 95 -19.67 -34.10 1.74
CA VAL A 95 -19.50 -32.81 2.42
C VAL A 95 -18.55 -31.92 1.59
N ASP A 96 -18.98 -30.77 1.21
CA ASP A 96 -18.12 -29.66 0.75
C ASP A 96 -17.71 -28.84 1.97
N LEU A 97 -16.42 -28.94 2.34
CA LEU A 97 -15.87 -28.21 3.47
C LEU A 97 -15.40 -26.83 3.02
N GLN A 98 -15.99 -25.79 3.57
CA GLN A 98 -15.76 -24.40 3.17
C GLN A 98 -14.95 -23.65 4.22
N TRP A 99 -14.07 -22.79 3.78
CA TRP A 99 -13.28 -21.83 4.55
C TRP A 99 -13.83 -20.44 4.33
N GLY A 100 -14.42 -19.82 5.37
CA GLY A 100 -14.85 -18.43 5.34
C GLY A 100 -13.66 -17.51 5.40
N THR A 101 -13.56 -16.53 4.49
CA THR A 101 -12.47 -15.58 4.38
C THR A 101 -12.94 -14.22 3.84
N VAL A 102 -11.99 -13.40 3.44
CA VAL A 102 -12.21 -12.14 2.75
C VAL A 102 -11.32 -12.05 1.51
N THR A 103 -11.71 -11.19 0.58
CA THR A 103 -10.83 -10.71 -0.48
C THR A 103 -10.48 -9.26 -0.19
N GLY A 104 -9.21 -8.96 -0.02
CA GLY A 104 -8.69 -7.61 0.23
C GLY A 104 -8.17 -6.95 -1.02
N GLY A 105 -8.19 -5.63 -1.03
CA GLY A 105 -7.61 -4.82 -2.09
C GLY A 105 -7.41 -3.38 -1.67
N TRP A 106 -6.50 -2.73 -2.33
CA TRP A 106 -6.29 -1.30 -2.25
C TRP A 106 -7.39 -0.57 -3.02
N VAL A 107 -7.93 0.49 -2.45
CA VAL A 107 -8.98 1.28 -3.09
C VAL A 107 -8.37 2.53 -3.70
N ILE A 108 -8.37 2.58 -5.02
CA ILE A 108 -7.94 3.72 -5.82
C ILE A 108 -9.18 4.31 -6.50
N GLU A 109 -9.35 5.62 -6.38
CA GLU A 109 -10.44 6.36 -7.01
C GLU A 109 -9.88 7.31 -8.05
N ASN A 110 -10.54 7.34 -9.21
CA ASN A 110 -10.16 8.21 -10.33
C ASN A 110 -8.67 8.12 -10.71
N TYR A 111 -8.09 6.91 -10.61
CA TYR A 111 -6.70 6.63 -10.95
C TYR A 111 -5.63 7.39 -10.13
N TYR A 112 -6.04 8.30 -9.30
CA TYR A 112 -5.15 9.20 -8.57
C TYR A 112 -5.25 9.04 -7.05
N PHE A 113 -6.47 8.96 -6.52
CA PHE A 113 -6.71 9.05 -5.09
C PHE A 113 -6.60 7.71 -4.39
N PHE A 114 -5.77 7.62 -3.39
CA PHE A 114 -5.75 6.49 -2.47
C PHE A 114 -6.86 6.63 -1.42
N ARG A 115 -7.72 5.62 -1.30
CA ARG A 115 -8.87 5.60 -0.37
C ARG A 115 -8.74 4.56 0.73
N GLY A 116 -7.58 3.92 0.85
CA GLY A 116 -7.31 2.92 1.89
C GLY A 116 -7.48 1.49 1.41
N MET A 117 -7.88 0.62 2.33
CA MET A 117 -8.05 -0.81 2.13
C MET A 117 -9.52 -1.19 2.19
N LYS A 118 -9.94 -2.15 1.38
CA LYS A 118 -11.29 -2.72 1.43
C LYS A 118 -11.20 -4.24 1.48
N TYR A 119 -12.03 -4.84 2.32
CA TYR A 119 -12.18 -6.28 2.43
C TYR A 119 -13.63 -6.66 2.20
N SER A 120 -13.86 -7.71 1.41
CA SER A 120 -15.20 -8.23 1.10
C SER A 120 -15.25 -9.72 1.44
N SER A 121 -16.35 -10.17 2.06
CA SER A 121 -16.53 -11.57 2.44
C SER A 121 -16.38 -12.51 1.25
N ALA A 122 -15.65 -13.59 1.45
CA ALA A 122 -15.39 -14.63 0.46
C ALA A 122 -15.39 -16.01 1.13
N SER A 123 -15.33 -17.06 0.34
CA SER A 123 -15.14 -18.42 0.82
C SER A 123 -14.32 -19.25 -0.17
N LEU A 124 -13.51 -20.16 0.36
CA LEU A 124 -12.71 -21.12 -0.40
C LEU A 124 -13.20 -22.53 -0.08
N SER A 125 -13.18 -23.45 -1.06
CA SER A 125 -13.41 -24.87 -0.78
C SER A 125 -12.13 -25.51 -0.27
N LEU A 126 -12.19 -26.15 0.91
CA LEU A 126 -11.10 -26.95 1.46
C LEU A 126 -11.08 -28.37 0.89
N GLY A 127 -12.14 -28.74 0.16
CA GLY A 127 -12.29 -30.05 -0.49
C GLY A 127 -13.65 -30.68 -0.26
N LYS A 128 -13.88 -31.80 -0.96
CA LYS A 128 -15.10 -32.59 -0.88
C LYS A 128 -14.77 -33.96 -0.28
N PHE A 129 -15.48 -34.30 0.77
CA PHE A 129 -15.19 -35.48 1.58
C PHE A 129 -16.43 -36.34 1.76
N PRO A 130 -16.33 -37.70 1.63
CA PRO A 130 -17.46 -38.60 1.85
C PRO A 130 -17.78 -38.76 3.34
N VAL A 131 -19.06 -38.81 3.65
CA VAL A 131 -19.56 -39.28 4.95
C VAL A 131 -19.52 -40.79 4.95
N ASP A 132 -18.93 -41.40 5.98
CA ASP A 132 -18.82 -42.84 6.09
C ASP A 132 -20.16 -43.51 6.38
N ALA A 133 -20.17 -44.89 6.39
CA ALA A 133 -21.37 -45.66 6.62
C ALA A 133 -21.97 -45.46 8.02
N SER A 134 -21.19 -44.97 8.99
CA SER A 134 -21.67 -44.64 10.35
C SER A 134 -22.22 -43.23 10.48
N GLY A 135 -22.25 -42.48 9.38
CA GLY A 135 -22.69 -41.07 9.41
C GLY A 135 -21.64 -40.10 9.96
N ARG A 136 -20.37 -40.47 9.92
CA ARG A 136 -19.26 -39.64 10.40
C ARG A 136 -18.45 -39.06 9.26
N LEU A 137 -18.11 -37.78 9.39
CA LEU A 137 -17.02 -37.13 8.66
C LEU A 137 -15.78 -37.14 9.53
N ASP A 138 -14.63 -37.58 8.99
CA ASP A 138 -13.33 -37.54 9.62
C ASP A 138 -12.29 -37.21 8.53
N THR A 139 -11.83 -36.01 8.48
CA THR A 139 -10.95 -35.53 7.41
C THR A 139 -9.87 -34.60 7.92
N THR A 140 -8.85 -34.34 7.08
CA THR A 140 -7.76 -33.44 7.40
C THR A 140 -7.55 -32.48 6.22
N PHE A 141 -7.42 -31.19 6.53
CA PHE A 141 -7.04 -30.17 5.57
C PHE A 141 -5.83 -29.38 6.07
N ALA A 142 -5.17 -28.67 5.18
CA ALA A 142 -4.16 -27.67 5.53
C ALA A 142 -4.81 -26.29 5.63
N ILE A 143 -4.41 -25.47 6.62
CA ILE A 143 -4.80 -24.07 6.68
C ILE A 143 -4.32 -23.40 5.38
N PRO A 144 -5.22 -22.79 4.59
CA PRO A 144 -4.87 -22.14 3.33
C PRO A 144 -3.83 -21.04 3.51
N GLU A 145 -3.11 -20.70 2.45
CA GLU A 145 -2.35 -19.45 2.40
C GLU A 145 -3.35 -18.30 2.25
N ASP A 146 -3.69 -17.69 3.38
CA ASP A 146 -4.76 -16.72 3.51
C ASP A 146 -4.47 -15.77 4.67
N TYR A 147 -5.36 -14.81 4.88
CA TYR A 147 -5.26 -13.88 6.02
C TYR A 147 -5.28 -14.64 7.36
N GLY A 148 -4.74 -14.02 8.39
CA GLY A 148 -4.88 -14.45 9.77
C GLY A 148 -6.14 -13.93 10.43
N GLY A 149 -6.38 -14.35 11.66
CA GLY A 149 -7.58 -14.03 12.42
C GLY A 149 -8.61 -15.15 12.39
N VAL A 150 -9.86 -14.83 12.71
CA VAL A 150 -10.92 -15.85 12.87
C VAL A 150 -11.56 -16.18 11.53
N HIS A 151 -11.57 -17.47 11.21
CA HIS A 151 -12.20 -18.05 10.03
C HIS A 151 -13.29 -19.04 10.43
N ASP A 152 -14.41 -19.00 9.71
CA ASP A 152 -15.45 -20.00 9.83
C ASP A 152 -15.14 -21.21 8.94
N ILE A 153 -15.19 -22.42 9.51
CA ILE A 153 -15.14 -23.68 8.78
C ILE A 153 -16.56 -24.25 8.73
N ILE A 154 -17.12 -24.37 7.53
CA ILE A 154 -18.51 -24.73 7.31
C ILE A 154 -18.57 -26.01 6.47
N ALA A 155 -19.16 -27.05 7.02
CA ALA A 155 -19.48 -28.29 6.31
C ALA A 155 -20.86 -28.14 5.63
N LYS A 156 -20.92 -28.32 4.31
CA LYS A 156 -22.15 -28.24 3.52
C LYS A 156 -22.45 -29.58 2.85
N ILE A 157 -23.71 -29.96 2.86
CA ILE A 157 -24.25 -31.08 2.04
C ILE A 157 -25.36 -30.50 1.15
N ASP A 158 -25.28 -30.75 -0.14
CA ASP A 158 -26.25 -30.26 -1.13
C ASP A 158 -26.50 -28.73 -1.00
N GLY A 159 -25.44 -27.97 -0.69
CA GLY A 159 -25.45 -26.52 -0.50
C GLY A 159 -25.96 -26.02 0.87
N GLN A 160 -26.49 -26.90 1.72
CA GLN A 160 -26.98 -26.55 3.06
C GLN A 160 -25.89 -26.77 4.10
N SER A 161 -25.72 -25.80 5.04
CA SER A 161 -24.81 -25.91 6.16
C SER A 161 -25.30 -26.96 7.16
N VAL A 162 -24.51 -27.98 7.43
CA VAL A 162 -24.84 -29.08 8.35
C VAL A 162 -23.99 -29.06 9.63
N ALA A 163 -22.76 -28.55 9.55
CA ALA A 163 -21.91 -28.33 10.72
C ALA A 163 -20.98 -27.13 10.51
N GLN A 164 -20.58 -26.48 11.59
CA GLN A 164 -19.64 -25.35 11.55
C GLN A 164 -18.81 -25.24 12.82
N ASN A 165 -17.66 -24.58 12.70
CA ASN A 165 -16.86 -24.09 13.83
C ASN A 165 -15.99 -22.92 13.35
N GLY A 166 -15.53 -22.10 14.30
CA GLY A 166 -14.51 -21.08 14.05
C GLY A 166 -13.12 -21.56 14.45
N MET A 167 -12.11 -21.06 13.78
CA MET A 167 -10.72 -21.18 14.24
C MET A 167 -9.98 -19.87 14.01
N GLU A 168 -9.00 -19.59 14.87
CA GLU A 168 -8.15 -18.43 14.76
C GLU A 168 -6.80 -18.84 14.16
N VAL A 169 -6.40 -18.18 13.06
CA VAL A 169 -5.10 -18.36 12.40
C VAL A 169 -4.14 -17.32 12.92
N THR A 170 -3.02 -17.78 13.46
CA THR A 170 -1.96 -16.94 14.03
C THR A 170 -0.97 -16.53 12.94
N GLN A 171 -0.51 -15.29 12.98
CA GLN A 171 0.54 -14.75 12.10
C GLN A 171 1.86 -15.49 12.34
N SER A 172 2.63 -15.67 11.27
CA SER A 172 3.98 -16.21 11.33
C SER A 172 4.97 -15.30 10.62
N PHE A 173 6.19 -15.25 11.17
CA PHE A 173 7.26 -14.37 10.69
C PHE A 173 8.55 -15.17 10.64
N GLU A 174 9.33 -14.96 9.57
CA GLU A 174 10.63 -15.57 9.37
C GLU A 174 11.59 -14.53 8.79
N MET A 175 12.72 -14.30 9.42
CA MET A 175 13.74 -13.34 8.98
C MET A 175 14.99 -14.06 8.50
N THR A 176 15.48 -13.70 7.32
CA THR A 176 16.68 -14.30 6.73
C THR A 176 17.44 -13.26 5.87
N PRO A 177 18.80 -13.25 5.94
CA PRO A 177 19.65 -13.94 6.90
C PRO A 177 19.54 -13.33 8.30
N LEU A 178 20.13 -13.96 9.30
CA LEU A 178 20.27 -13.45 10.68
C LEU A 178 21.64 -12.86 10.97
N SER A 179 22.55 -12.83 9.99
CA SER A 179 23.86 -12.20 10.12
C SER A 179 24.44 -11.79 8.78
N GLY A 180 25.34 -10.81 8.80
CA GLY A 180 26.07 -10.33 7.64
C GLY A 180 26.64 -8.94 7.85
N PRO A 181 27.51 -8.43 6.96
CA PRO A 181 28.04 -7.08 7.05
C PRO A 181 26.98 -6.01 6.77
N VAL A 182 27.28 -4.75 7.10
CA VAL A 182 26.44 -3.59 6.76
C VAL A 182 26.07 -3.61 5.27
N GLY A 183 24.79 -3.40 4.97
CA GLY A 183 24.25 -3.45 3.61
C GLY A 183 23.82 -4.84 3.16
N THR A 184 23.88 -5.87 4.01
CA THR A 184 23.31 -7.20 3.70
C THR A 184 21.81 -7.06 3.52
N PRO A 185 21.23 -7.50 2.37
CA PRO A 185 19.79 -7.57 2.18
C PRO A 185 19.16 -8.53 3.19
N VAL A 186 18.07 -8.10 3.82
CA VAL A 186 17.31 -8.86 4.80
C VAL A 186 15.87 -9.00 4.29
N GLU A 187 15.36 -10.21 4.28
CA GLU A 187 13.95 -10.50 4.01
C GLU A 187 13.24 -10.90 5.31
N LEU A 188 12.11 -10.28 5.58
CA LEU A 188 11.16 -10.70 6.60
C LEU A 188 9.92 -11.26 5.89
N ARG A 189 9.79 -12.57 5.86
CA ARG A 189 8.63 -13.27 5.31
C ARG A 189 7.52 -13.28 6.34
N VAL A 190 6.35 -12.81 5.94
CA VAL A 190 5.15 -12.78 6.79
C VAL A 190 4.05 -13.60 6.16
N LYS A 191 3.30 -14.35 6.98
CA LYS A 191 2.12 -15.11 6.57
C LYS A 191 0.99 -14.96 7.59
N GLY A 192 -0.23 -14.93 7.08
CA GLY A 192 -1.41 -14.80 7.92
C GLY A 192 -1.56 -13.42 8.56
N LEU A 193 -1.13 -12.33 7.91
CA LEU A 193 -1.53 -11.00 8.37
C LEU A 193 -3.05 -10.87 8.25
N GLY A 194 -3.70 -10.29 9.26
CA GLY A 194 -5.15 -10.21 9.30
C GLY A 194 -5.73 -9.10 8.43
N TRP A 195 -7.04 -8.96 8.44
CA TRP A 195 -7.77 -7.90 7.72
C TRP A 195 -8.40 -6.86 8.64
N ARG A 196 -8.36 -7.07 9.94
CA ARG A 196 -8.91 -6.12 10.91
C ARG A 196 -7.88 -5.03 11.22
N THR A 197 -8.39 -3.92 11.73
CA THR A 197 -7.54 -2.86 12.28
C THR A 197 -6.55 -3.43 13.30
N MET A 198 -5.29 -3.02 13.25
CA MET A 198 -4.17 -3.50 14.05
C MET A 198 -3.68 -4.92 13.70
N GLU A 199 -4.41 -5.67 12.87
CA GLU A 199 -3.96 -6.96 12.37
C GLU A 199 -3.38 -6.87 10.95
N ASN A 200 -3.81 -5.86 10.18
CA ASN A 200 -3.52 -5.66 8.76
C ASN A 200 -2.28 -4.80 8.47
N THR A 201 -1.72 -4.16 9.47
CA THR A 201 -0.53 -3.32 9.35
C THR A 201 0.42 -3.63 10.50
N TRP A 202 1.66 -3.90 10.16
CA TRP A 202 2.73 -4.20 11.10
C TRP A 202 3.91 -3.28 10.83
N VAL A 203 4.78 -3.08 11.81
CA VAL A 203 5.92 -2.16 11.71
C VAL A 203 7.18 -2.88 12.16
N VAL A 204 8.21 -2.81 11.33
CA VAL A 204 9.55 -3.30 11.64
C VAL A 204 10.33 -2.21 12.36
N ASN A 205 10.85 -2.54 13.53
CA ASN A 205 11.76 -1.69 14.28
C ASN A 205 13.13 -2.35 14.35
N TRP A 206 14.17 -1.61 13.97
CA TRP A 206 15.58 -1.96 14.09
C TRP A 206 16.20 -1.08 15.18
N ASP A 207 16.81 -1.64 16.22
CA ASP A 207 17.34 -0.89 17.36
C ASP A 207 16.34 0.11 17.97
N ASN A 208 15.09 -0.31 18.10
CA ASN A 208 13.94 0.52 18.53
C ASN A 208 13.61 1.73 17.63
N ARG A 209 14.15 1.78 16.40
CA ARG A 209 13.83 2.79 15.39
C ARG A 209 12.91 2.19 14.35
N GLY A 210 11.85 2.90 13.98
CA GLY A 210 10.95 2.44 12.92
C GLY A 210 11.66 2.44 11.57
N VAL A 211 11.73 1.28 10.93
CA VAL A 211 12.23 1.13 9.56
C VAL A 211 11.12 1.44 8.58
N GLY A 212 9.99 0.78 8.74
CA GLY A 212 8.83 0.94 7.88
C GLY A 212 7.70 -0.02 8.23
N PHE A 213 6.61 0.06 7.48
CA PHE A 213 5.44 -0.77 7.68
C PHE A 213 5.38 -1.96 6.72
N VAL A 214 4.61 -2.96 7.14
CA VAL A 214 4.38 -4.23 6.43
C VAL A 214 2.89 -4.44 6.29
N THR A 215 2.42 -4.70 5.08
CA THR A 215 1.05 -5.06 4.73
C THR A 215 1.02 -6.26 3.80
N ALA A 216 -0.13 -6.90 3.67
CA ALA A 216 -0.38 -8.00 2.75
C ALA A 216 -1.86 -7.98 2.32
N VAL A 217 -2.33 -6.81 1.88
CA VAL A 217 -3.74 -6.53 1.58
C VAL A 217 -4.20 -7.27 0.33
N SER A 218 -3.45 -7.12 -0.77
CA SER A 218 -3.78 -7.75 -2.06
C SER A 218 -3.19 -9.15 -2.23
N THR A 219 -2.40 -9.60 -1.27
CA THR A 219 -1.64 -10.85 -1.31
C THR A 219 -2.14 -11.89 -0.31
N HIS A 220 -3.39 -11.79 0.11
CA HIS A 220 -4.05 -12.75 1.01
C HIS A 220 -3.25 -13.03 2.29
N GLY A 221 -2.75 -11.97 2.93
CA GLY A 221 -2.08 -12.08 4.23
C GLY A 221 -0.61 -12.51 4.18
N SER A 222 -0.01 -12.72 3.00
CA SER A 222 1.39 -13.14 2.85
C SER A 222 2.19 -12.14 2.02
N ALA A 223 3.37 -11.72 2.50
CA ALA A 223 4.27 -10.81 1.81
C ALA A 223 5.71 -10.94 2.30
N VAL A 224 6.65 -10.31 1.61
CA VAL A 224 8.06 -10.21 2.01
C VAL A 224 8.44 -8.75 2.20
N ALA A 225 8.73 -8.38 3.43
CA ALA A 225 9.32 -7.09 3.74
C ALA A 225 10.83 -7.12 3.48
N ARG A 226 11.35 -6.06 2.84
CA ARG A 226 12.75 -5.96 2.42
C ARG A 226 13.39 -4.73 3.01
N PHE A 227 14.57 -4.90 3.61
CA PHE A 227 15.41 -3.83 4.15
C PHE A 227 16.87 -4.29 4.20
N ARG A 228 17.80 -3.48 4.68
CA ARG A 228 19.22 -3.82 4.75
C ARG A 228 19.72 -3.80 6.18
N ALA A 229 20.69 -4.66 6.50
CA ALA A 229 21.35 -4.63 7.80
C ALA A 229 22.19 -3.36 7.96
N ALA A 230 22.01 -2.62 9.04
CA ALA A 230 22.65 -1.35 9.31
C ALA A 230 23.22 -1.27 10.74
N GLY A 231 24.15 -0.35 10.97
CA GLY A 231 24.73 -0.09 12.28
C GLY A 231 26.11 -0.70 12.48
N PRO A 232 26.72 -0.51 13.68
CA PRO A 232 28.04 -1.02 14.00
C PRO A 232 28.07 -2.55 14.12
N GLU A 233 29.26 -3.14 14.17
CA GLU A 233 29.40 -4.57 14.46
C GLU A 233 28.77 -4.91 15.81
N GLY A 234 27.96 -5.99 15.82
CA GLY A 234 27.27 -6.46 17.03
C GLY A 234 25.89 -7.01 16.78
N ASP A 235 25.17 -7.25 17.84
CA ASP A 235 23.81 -7.78 17.82
C ASP A 235 22.79 -6.63 17.82
N HIS A 236 21.89 -6.65 16.83
CA HIS A 236 20.84 -5.67 16.64
C HIS A 236 19.47 -6.32 16.84
N PRO A 237 18.67 -5.88 17.82
CA PRO A 237 17.31 -6.37 18.01
C PRO A 237 16.41 -5.86 16.88
N VAL A 238 15.63 -6.79 16.28
CA VAL A 238 14.61 -6.48 15.28
C VAL A 238 13.27 -6.91 15.84
N LYS A 239 12.40 -5.94 16.14
CA LYS A 239 11.09 -6.16 16.73
C LYS A 239 9.99 -5.83 15.73
N ILE A 240 8.97 -6.68 15.70
CA ILE A 240 7.81 -6.48 14.83
C ILE A 240 6.62 -6.16 15.72
N TYR A 241 6.03 -4.98 15.51
CA TYR A 241 4.88 -4.51 16.26
C TYR A 241 3.65 -4.47 15.38
N THR A 242 2.48 -4.67 15.97
CA THR A 242 1.26 -4.20 15.31
C THR A 242 1.33 -2.70 15.15
N GLY A 243 0.76 -2.18 14.04
CA GLY A 243 0.84 -0.78 13.69
C GLY A 243 -0.53 -0.13 13.48
N TRP A 244 -0.56 1.16 13.69
CA TRP A 244 -1.65 2.02 13.27
C TRP A 244 -1.09 3.10 12.35
N GLN A 245 -1.61 3.19 11.14
CA GLN A 245 -1.14 4.16 10.15
C GLN A 245 0.38 4.12 9.92
N GLY A 246 0.97 2.92 9.92
CA GLY A 246 2.40 2.73 9.72
C GLY A 246 3.28 2.99 10.95
N GLN A 247 2.70 3.22 12.14
CA GLN A 247 3.44 3.46 13.37
C GLN A 247 3.26 2.32 14.36
N SER A 248 4.34 1.99 15.09
CA SER A 248 4.34 0.94 16.12
C SER A 248 3.45 1.30 17.29
N TYR A 249 2.58 0.36 17.70
CA TYR A 249 1.76 0.49 18.89
C TYR A 249 2.47 -0.11 20.10
N LEU A 250 2.95 0.72 21.03
CA LEU A 250 3.91 0.29 22.06
C LEU A 250 3.27 -0.25 23.34
N ASN A 251 2.11 0.27 23.78
CA ASN A 251 1.44 -0.23 24.99
C ASN A 251 0.56 -1.45 24.70
N PHE A 252 1.09 -2.37 23.97
CA PHE A 252 0.44 -3.53 23.38
C PHE A 252 -0.24 -4.46 24.39
N GLN A 253 0.32 -4.60 25.60
CA GLN A 253 -0.25 -5.46 26.65
C GLN A 253 -1.62 -5.00 27.14
N GLN A 254 -1.92 -3.72 26.95
CA GLN A 254 -3.19 -3.10 27.35
C GLN A 254 -4.17 -2.99 26.17
N ALA A 255 -3.75 -3.42 24.97
CA ALA A 255 -4.55 -3.34 23.77
C ALA A 255 -5.62 -4.44 23.71
N PRO A 256 -6.76 -4.19 23.08
CA PRO A 256 -7.77 -5.23 22.81
C PRO A 256 -7.21 -6.41 21.97
N ASN A 257 -6.14 -6.18 21.21
CA ASN A 257 -5.45 -7.17 20.36
C ASN A 257 -4.16 -7.70 21.01
N ALA A 258 -4.04 -7.70 22.33
CA ALA A 258 -2.87 -8.20 23.08
C ALA A 258 -2.56 -9.70 22.83
N TYR A 259 -3.49 -10.44 22.24
CA TYR A 259 -3.34 -11.84 21.82
C TYR A 259 -2.44 -12.02 20.59
N LEU A 260 -2.23 -10.98 19.78
CA LEU A 260 -1.39 -11.06 18.59
C LEU A 260 0.08 -11.35 18.96
N PRO A 261 0.85 -12.05 18.08
CA PRO A 261 2.24 -12.37 18.35
C PRO A 261 3.11 -11.10 18.40
N ARG A 262 4.26 -11.24 19.08
CA ARG A 262 5.30 -10.19 19.20
C ARG A 262 6.62 -10.76 18.73
N PRO A 263 6.82 -10.92 17.42
CA PRO A 263 8.05 -11.49 16.92
C PRO A 263 9.23 -10.57 17.22
N GLU A 264 10.31 -11.18 17.66
CA GLU A 264 11.58 -10.55 17.92
C GLU A 264 12.69 -11.41 17.35
N PHE A 265 13.63 -10.79 16.63
CA PHE A 265 14.80 -11.41 16.05
C PHE A 265 16.03 -10.66 16.51
N THR A 266 17.18 -11.31 16.44
CA THR A 266 18.49 -10.67 16.56
C THR A 266 19.20 -10.81 15.24
N PHE A 267 19.63 -9.71 14.66
CA PHE A 267 20.54 -9.71 13.52
C PHE A 267 21.95 -9.39 14.01
N ARG A 268 22.92 -10.21 13.62
CA ARG A 268 24.33 -9.93 13.95
C ARG A 268 25.02 -9.25 12.78
N VAL A 269 25.32 -7.97 12.94
CA VAL A 269 26.19 -7.24 12.00
C VAL A 269 27.61 -7.71 12.21
N THR A 270 28.25 -8.15 11.11
CA THR A 270 29.62 -8.68 11.11
C THR A 270 30.56 -7.72 10.39
N LEU A 271 31.86 -7.87 10.70
CA LEU A 271 32.91 -7.22 9.91
C LEU A 271 32.83 -7.67 8.42
N GLY A 272 33.26 -6.80 7.53
CA GLY A 272 33.34 -7.07 6.11
C GLY A 272 32.54 -6.09 5.26
N ARG A 273 32.48 -6.38 3.96
CA ARG A 273 31.71 -5.55 3.00
C ARG A 273 30.61 -6.37 2.39
N SER A 274 29.43 -5.82 2.33
CA SER A 274 28.33 -6.38 1.56
C SER A 274 28.68 -6.37 0.05
N SER A 275 28.20 -7.39 -0.67
CA SER A 275 28.35 -7.50 -2.13
C SER A 275 27.44 -6.54 -2.90
N THR A 276 26.48 -5.87 -2.23
CA THR A 276 25.58 -4.92 -2.90
C THR A 276 26.34 -3.68 -3.39
N PRO A 277 25.99 -3.12 -4.56
CA PRO A 277 26.56 -1.87 -5.06
C PRO A 277 26.42 -0.70 -4.07
N ALA A 278 27.23 0.34 -4.24
CA ALA A 278 27.12 1.56 -3.43
C ALA A 278 25.84 2.34 -3.74
N VAL A 279 25.41 2.30 -5.00
CA VAL A 279 24.17 2.95 -5.49
C VAL A 279 23.47 1.96 -6.41
N TYR A 280 22.21 1.65 -6.16
CA TYR A 280 21.39 0.81 -7.01
C TYR A 280 19.90 1.04 -6.74
N ALA A 281 19.06 0.64 -7.70
CA ALA A 281 17.62 0.50 -7.54
C ALA A 281 17.26 -0.98 -7.55
N ASP A 282 16.17 -1.34 -6.90
CA ASP A 282 15.56 -2.65 -7.08
C ASP A 282 15.04 -2.83 -8.51
N GLU A 283 14.78 -4.07 -8.90
CA GLU A 283 14.24 -4.36 -10.21
C GLU A 283 12.88 -3.66 -10.41
N TYR A 284 12.78 -2.89 -11.49
CA TYR A 284 11.55 -2.21 -11.86
C TYR A 284 10.59 -3.20 -12.53
N GLN A 285 9.36 -3.25 -12.06
CA GLN A 285 8.34 -4.09 -12.68
C GLN A 285 7.69 -3.37 -13.87
N ALA A 286 7.39 -4.15 -14.94
CA ALA A 286 6.74 -3.61 -16.13
C ALA A 286 5.44 -2.85 -15.78
N TYR A 287 5.32 -1.65 -16.30
CA TYR A 287 4.14 -0.81 -16.10
C TYR A 287 2.97 -1.34 -16.94
N PRO A 288 1.77 -1.52 -16.39
CA PRO A 288 0.60 -1.94 -17.16
C PRO A 288 0.07 -0.77 -17.99
N LEU A 289 0.53 -0.68 -19.24
CA LEU A 289 0.09 0.37 -20.16
C LEU A 289 -1.22 -0.04 -20.86
N PRO A 290 -2.11 0.92 -21.17
CA PRO A 290 -3.27 0.69 -22.02
C PRO A 290 -2.86 0.26 -23.43
N GLU A 291 -3.79 -0.36 -24.14
CA GLU A 291 -3.65 -0.58 -25.57
C GLU A 291 -3.67 0.76 -26.34
N SER A 292 -2.98 0.79 -27.49
CA SER A 292 -2.98 1.98 -28.34
C SER A 292 -4.40 2.27 -28.85
N GLU A 293 -4.79 3.54 -28.84
CA GLU A 293 -6.03 4.04 -29.41
C GLU A 293 -5.80 4.43 -30.87
N ILE A 294 -6.61 3.91 -31.79
CA ILE A 294 -6.46 4.12 -33.22
C ILE A 294 -7.76 4.65 -33.81
N HIS A 295 -7.70 5.78 -34.50
CA HIS A 295 -8.85 6.49 -35.09
C HIS A 295 -8.79 6.56 -36.63
N VAL A 296 -7.84 5.90 -37.25
CA VAL A 296 -7.69 5.78 -38.71
C VAL A 296 -7.90 4.32 -39.16
N ALA A 297 -8.48 4.13 -40.33
CA ALA A 297 -8.71 2.77 -40.86
C ALA A 297 -7.37 2.05 -41.10
N ASN A 298 -7.26 0.82 -40.55
CA ASN A 298 -6.05 -0.01 -40.59
C ASN A 298 -4.80 0.62 -39.96
N GLY A 299 -4.97 1.67 -39.14
CA GLY A 299 -3.89 2.31 -38.42
C GLY A 299 -3.30 1.40 -37.34
N LYS A 300 -2.01 1.55 -37.12
CA LYS A 300 -1.29 1.00 -35.96
C LYS A 300 -0.31 2.04 -35.46
N LEU A 301 -0.15 2.14 -34.16
CA LEU A 301 0.84 3.00 -33.51
C LEU A 301 1.44 2.28 -32.31
N SER A 302 2.75 2.36 -32.17
CA SER A 302 3.47 1.80 -31.02
C SER A 302 4.73 2.59 -30.72
N VAL A 303 5.18 2.56 -29.47
CA VAL A 303 6.47 3.08 -29.04
C VAL A 303 7.31 1.95 -28.45
N ARG A 304 8.61 1.88 -28.81
CA ARG A 304 9.52 0.84 -28.33
C ARG A 304 10.89 1.43 -27.95
N PRO A 305 11.41 1.12 -26.75
CA PRO A 305 10.69 0.46 -25.66
C PRO A 305 9.46 1.25 -25.24
N SER A 306 8.49 0.61 -24.57
CA SER A 306 7.28 1.28 -24.07
C SER A 306 7.43 1.79 -22.64
N GLN A 307 8.58 1.57 -22.01
CA GLN A 307 8.95 2.13 -20.72
C GLN A 307 10.44 2.41 -20.65
N GLY A 308 10.86 3.30 -19.78
CA GLY A 308 12.25 3.66 -19.56
C GLY A 308 12.40 4.95 -18.76
N ILE A 309 13.63 5.34 -18.49
CA ILE A 309 13.96 6.52 -17.70
C ILE A 309 13.88 7.82 -18.54
N VAL A 310 13.86 8.97 -17.88
CA VAL A 310 14.06 10.29 -18.50
C VAL A 310 15.35 10.30 -19.32
N GLY A 311 15.30 10.86 -20.52
CA GLY A 311 16.41 10.91 -21.47
C GLY A 311 16.63 9.63 -22.28
N ALA A 312 15.91 8.55 -22.00
CA ALA A 312 15.99 7.32 -22.79
C ALA A 312 15.57 7.55 -24.25
N GLN A 313 16.15 6.77 -25.17
CA GLN A 313 15.77 6.79 -26.57
C GLN A 313 14.69 5.74 -26.83
N ALA A 314 13.62 6.16 -27.49
CA ALA A 314 12.54 5.29 -27.93
C ALA A 314 12.24 5.54 -29.42
N MET A 315 11.57 4.59 -30.05
CA MET A 315 11.16 4.68 -31.45
C MET A 315 9.62 4.61 -31.53
N LEU A 316 9.01 5.69 -31.99
CA LEU A 316 7.61 5.72 -32.36
C LEU A 316 7.46 5.14 -33.76
N ARG A 317 6.64 4.07 -33.89
CA ARG A 317 6.38 3.40 -35.17
C ARG A 317 4.87 3.37 -35.44
N GLY A 318 4.53 3.68 -36.67
CA GLY A 318 3.14 3.66 -37.11
C GLY A 318 2.98 3.22 -38.56
N GLU A 319 1.79 2.73 -38.90
CA GLU A 319 1.38 2.40 -40.26
C GLU A 319 -0.11 2.70 -40.47
N GLY A 320 -0.53 2.87 -41.72
CA GLY A 320 -1.90 3.19 -42.10
C GLY A 320 -2.27 4.66 -41.93
N PHE A 321 -1.27 5.55 -41.84
CA PHE A 321 -1.48 7.00 -41.77
C PHE A 321 -1.51 7.67 -43.15
N PRO A 322 -2.05 8.90 -43.30
CA PRO A 322 -2.11 9.62 -44.59
C PRO A 322 -0.71 9.81 -45.16
N ALA A 323 -0.45 9.22 -46.31
CA ALA A 323 0.84 9.23 -46.97
C ALA A 323 1.34 10.66 -47.28
N GLY A 324 2.58 10.97 -46.91
CA GLY A 324 3.21 12.27 -47.12
C GLY A 324 2.76 13.38 -46.19
N ALA A 325 1.79 13.14 -45.29
CA ALA A 325 1.33 14.12 -44.31
C ALA A 325 2.42 14.49 -43.30
N THR A 326 2.28 15.67 -42.70
CA THR A 326 3.06 16.04 -41.51
C THR A 326 2.06 16.10 -40.36
N LEU A 327 2.29 15.29 -39.33
CA LEU A 327 1.43 15.14 -38.17
C LEU A 327 2.07 15.79 -36.95
N ASP A 328 1.24 16.35 -36.08
CA ASP A 328 1.66 16.92 -34.83
C ASP A 328 1.70 15.82 -33.75
N LEU A 329 2.83 15.70 -33.03
CA LEU A 329 3.03 14.75 -31.95
C LEU A 329 2.93 15.47 -30.61
N PHE A 330 1.96 15.10 -29.83
CA PHE A 330 1.73 15.61 -28.49
C PHE A 330 2.17 14.60 -27.42
N TRP A 331 2.82 15.12 -26.39
CA TRP A 331 3.13 14.44 -25.15
C TRP A 331 2.09 14.82 -24.11
N GLN A 332 1.34 13.85 -23.60
CA GLN A 332 0.32 14.06 -22.59
C GLN A 332 0.89 13.81 -21.21
N THR A 333 0.68 14.77 -20.30
CA THR A 333 1.18 14.75 -18.93
C THR A 333 0.16 15.36 -17.97
N TYR A 334 0.56 15.61 -16.75
CA TYR A 334 -0.21 16.27 -15.72
C TYR A 334 0.62 17.41 -15.13
N VAL A 335 -0.01 18.55 -14.87
CA VAL A 335 0.61 19.71 -14.23
C VAL A 335 -0.23 20.12 -13.03
N GLY A 336 0.41 20.57 -11.98
CA GLY A 336 -0.29 21.08 -10.84
C GLY A 336 0.46 20.96 -9.53
N SER A 337 -0.26 21.22 -8.45
CA SER A 337 0.27 21.17 -7.10
C SER A 337 -0.83 20.86 -6.11
N ARG A 338 -0.57 19.98 -5.17
CA ARG A 338 -1.48 19.73 -4.05
C ARG A 338 -1.61 20.92 -3.11
N VAL A 339 -0.57 21.75 -3.05
CA VAL A 339 -0.55 22.95 -2.19
C VAL A 339 -1.50 24.02 -2.69
N SER A 340 -1.74 24.09 -4.00
CA SER A 340 -2.67 25.04 -4.60
C SER A 340 -4.15 24.73 -4.34
N GLY A 341 -4.47 23.52 -3.84
CA GLY A 341 -5.84 23.07 -3.68
C GLY A 341 -6.54 22.60 -4.96
N ASN A 342 -5.94 22.82 -6.13
CA ASN A 342 -6.50 22.45 -7.44
C ASN A 342 -6.07 21.04 -7.89
N GLY A 343 -5.12 20.42 -7.17
CA GLY A 343 -4.59 19.12 -7.56
C GLY A 343 -3.83 19.16 -8.89
N PHE A 344 -3.80 18.03 -9.58
CA PHE A 344 -3.22 17.91 -10.91
C PHE A 344 -4.28 18.00 -11.99
N SER A 345 -3.93 18.66 -13.10
CA SER A 345 -4.78 18.76 -14.29
C SER A 345 -4.07 18.15 -15.48
N PRO A 346 -4.80 17.48 -16.39
CA PRO A 346 -4.23 17.04 -17.66
C PRO A 346 -3.62 18.20 -18.42
N HIS A 347 -2.48 17.97 -18.99
CA HIS A 347 -1.75 18.91 -19.83
C HIS A 347 -1.12 18.19 -21.00
N GLU A 348 -0.90 18.91 -22.11
CA GLU A 348 -0.26 18.34 -23.29
C GLU A 348 0.70 19.37 -23.91
N ASN A 349 1.81 18.87 -24.44
CA ASN A 349 2.83 19.67 -25.10
C ASN A 349 3.04 19.10 -26.50
N GLU A 350 3.01 19.95 -27.53
CA GLU A 350 3.52 19.57 -28.85
C GLU A 350 5.04 19.38 -28.75
N ILE A 351 5.51 18.17 -28.97
CA ILE A 351 6.94 17.85 -28.85
C ILE A 351 7.64 17.69 -30.20
N ALA A 352 6.90 17.43 -31.27
CA ALA A 352 7.48 17.28 -32.60
C ALA A 352 6.43 17.36 -33.72
N LYS A 353 6.94 17.59 -34.92
CA LYS A 353 6.20 17.33 -36.19
C LYS A 353 6.77 16.09 -36.85
N VAL A 354 5.90 15.09 -37.10
CA VAL A 354 6.27 13.79 -37.61
C VAL A 354 5.86 13.68 -39.06
N LYS A 355 6.80 13.41 -39.95
CA LYS A 355 6.53 13.20 -41.37
C LYS A 355 6.15 11.75 -41.66
N VAL A 356 5.01 11.54 -42.28
CA VAL A 356 4.56 10.23 -42.75
C VAL A 356 5.23 9.91 -44.09
N GLY A 357 5.76 8.70 -44.21
CA GLY A 357 6.34 8.21 -45.45
C GLY A 357 5.30 8.12 -46.60
N SER A 358 5.77 8.00 -47.83
CA SER A 358 4.90 7.78 -49.01
C SER A 358 4.13 6.47 -48.95
N ASP A 359 4.56 5.54 -48.11
CA ASP A 359 3.93 4.24 -47.84
C ASP A 359 2.97 4.26 -46.63
N GLY A 360 2.70 5.43 -46.05
CA GLY A 360 1.82 5.60 -44.90
C GLY A 360 2.45 5.16 -43.58
N LYS A 361 3.78 5.00 -43.53
CA LYS A 361 4.49 4.59 -42.31
C LYS A 361 5.17 5.75 -41.61
N ILE A 362 5.36 5.57 -40.32
CA ILE A 362 6.08 6.46 -39.43
C ILE A 362 7.20 5.69 -38.74
N GLU A 363 8.40 6.25 -38.74
CA GLU A 363 9.50 5.90 -37.86
C GLU A 363 10.08 7.22 -37.32
N PHE A 364 9.88 7.48 -36.04
CA PHE A 364 10.29 8.71 -35.41
C PHE A 364 11.09 8.44 -34.14
N PRO A 365 12.38 8.83 -34.07
CA PRO A 365 13.17 8.72 -32.85
C PRO A 365 12.69 9.74 -31.82
N LEU A 366 12.47 9.29 -30.60
CA LEU A 366 11.96 10.07 -29.48
C LEU A 366 12.95 10.01 -28.32
N THR A 367 13.33 11.17 -27.79
CA THR A 367 14.00 11.28 -26.48
C THR A 367 12.94 11.54 -25.42
N ILE A 368 12.88 10.70 -24.40
CA ILE A 368 11.88 10.81 -23.33
C ILE A 368 12.14 12.08 -22.53
N PRO A 369 11.16 12.98 -22.42
CA PRO A 369 11.33 14.26 -21.74
C PRO A 369 11.48 14.09 -20.23
N LEU A 370 12.04 15.10 -19.56
CA LEU A 370 11.96 15.24 -18.10
C LEU A 370 10.51 15.50 -17.73
N ASP A 371 9.92 14.55 -17.01
CA ASP A 371 8.52 14.61 -16.59
C ASP A 371 8.25 13.69 -15.40
N LEU A 372 7.01 13.71 -14.92
CA LEU A 372 6.50 12.83 -13.86
C LEU A 372 6.69 11.35 -14.23
N GLY A 373 6.90 10.51 -13.22
CA GLY A 373 6.89 9.07 -13.41
C GLY A 373 5.49 8.54 -13.74
N GLY A 374 5.46 7.36 -14.36
CA GLY A 374 4.25 6.68 -14.72
C GLY A 374 3.84 6.88 -16.18
N GLN A 375 2.56 6.68 -16.46
CA GLN A 375 2.03 6.61 -17.82
C GLN A 375 1.86 7.99 -18.46
N HIS A 376 2.31 8.08 -19.74
CA HIS A 376 2.13 9.23 -20.62
C HIS A 376 1.54 8.80 -21.96
N GLY A 377 0.68 9.63 -22.55
CA GLY A 377 0.17 9.46 -23.90
C GLY A 377 1.06 10.13 -24.92
N LEU A 378 1.27 9.45 -26.06
CA LEU A 378 1.91 9.98 -27.27
C LEU A 378 0.83 10.05 -28.34
N GLU A 379 0.26 11.22 -28.60
CA GLU A 379 -0.88 11.39 -29.51
C GLU A 379 -0.44 12.05 -30.81
N LEU A 380 -0.75 11.38 -31.92
CA LEU A 380 -0.59 11.93 -33.27
C LEU A 380 -1.89 12.59 -33.73
N ARG A 381 -1.76 13.83 -34.22
CA ARG A 381 -2.87 14.63 -34.74
C ARG A 381 -2.60 15.12 -36.15
N ASP A 382 -3.68 15.20 -36.94
CA ASP A 382 -3.73 15.97 -38.16
C ASP A 382 -4.46 17.28 -37.83
N HIS A 383 -3.69 18.34 -37.54
CA HIS A 383 -4.17 19.57 -36.91
C HIS A 383 -4.87 19.24 -35.58
N GLU A 384 -6.12 19.64 -35.43
CA GLU A 384 -6.92 19.37 -34.20
C GLU A 384 -7.47 17.94 -34.10
N LYS A 385 -7.35 17.12 -35.18
CA LYS A 385 -7.99 15.79 -35.23
C LYS A 385 -7.03 14.72 -34.72
N PRO A 386 -7.35 14.03 -33.61
CA PRO A 386 -6.57 12.90 -33.15
C PRO A 386 -6.69 11.73 -34.16
N LEU A 387 -5.55 11.14 -34.50
CA LEU A 387 -5.47 9.98 -35.39
C LEU A 387 -5.11 8.70 -34.65
N ALA A 388 -4.22 8.78 -33.67
CA ALA A 388 -3.80 7.66 -32.87
C ALA A 388 -3.07 8.10 -31.60
N ARG A 389 -3.14 7.27 -30.55
CA ARG A 389 -2.38 7.44 -29.31
C ARG A 389 -1.69 6.14 -28.93
N ALA A 390 -0.41 6.22 -28.59
CA ALA A 390 0.35 5.17 -27.92
C ALA A 390 0.72 5.61 -26.51
N TYR A 391 1.21 4.70 -25.69
CA TYR A 391 1.53 4.99 -24.30
C TYR A 391 2.97 4.63 -23.97
N PHE A 392 3.60 5.46 -23.14
CA PHE A 392 4.94 5.26 -22.61
C PHE A 392 4.91 5.40 -21.09
N ALA A 393 5.68 4.60 -20.35
CA ALA A 393 5.84 4.76 -18.91
C ALA A 393 7.24 5.29 -18.58
N ILE A 394 7.31 6.40 -17.85
CA ILE A 394 8.56 6.91 -17.26
C ILE A 394 8.82 6.17 -15.96
N GLU A 395 10.00 5.56 -15.86
CA GLU A 395 10.51 4.90 -14.67
C GLU A 395 11.24 5.91 -13.76
N THR A 396 11.02 5.80 -12.44
CA THR A 396 11.84 6.56 -11.48
C THR A 396 13.28 6.09 -11.57
N SER A 397 14.21 7.04 -11.62
CA SER A 397 15.64 6.76 -11.76
C SER A 397 16.49 7.61 -10.85
N ILE A 398 17.65 7.05 -10.46
CA ILE A 398 18.70 7.76 -9.72
C ILE A 398 19.54 8.53 -10.72
N VAL A 399 19.59 9.86 -10.56
CA VAL A 399 20.52 10.73 -11.32
C VAL A 399 21.87 10.75 -10.64
N SER A 400 21.91 11.05 -9.33
CA SER A 400 23.15 11.11 -8.56
C SER A 400 22.92 11.02 -7.05
N MET A 401 23.98 10.68 -6.32
CA MET A 401 24.18 11.03 -4.92
C MET A 401 25.57 11.66 -4.80
N ASP A 402 25.66 12.86 -4.27
CA ASP A 402 26.90 13.62 -4.14
C ASP A 402 26.97 14.40 -2.82
N PRO A 403 28.11 14.29 -2.10
CA PRO A 403 29.20 13.36 -2.29
C PRO A 403 28.86 11.94 -1.81
N ALA A 404 29.71 10.96 -2.16
CA ALA A 404 29.60 9.57 -1.70
C ALA A 404 30.32 9.32 -0.36
N SER A 405 31.12 10.28 0.10
CA SER A 405 31.86 10.19 1.38
C SER A 405 32.21 11.57 1.93
N GLY A 406 32.50 11.63 3.21
CA GLY A 406 32.96 12.83 3.92
C GLY A 406 32.77 12.71 5.42
N PRO A 407 33.31 13.64 6.23
CA PRO A 407 33.12 13.60 7.68
C PRO A 407 31.66 13.80 8.08
N ALA A 408 31.32 13.45 9.31
CA ALA A 408 30.01 13.75 9.87
C ALA A 408 29.68 15.24 9.72
N GLY A 409 28.43 15.56 9.33
CA GLY A 409 27.98 16.90 8.99
C GLY A 409 28.11 17.26 7.49
N THR A 410 28.77 16.45 6.68
CA THR A 410 28.85 16.65 5.22
C THR A 410 27.45 16.73 4.62
N PRO A 411 27.12 17.78 3.85
CA PRO A 411 25.86 17.84 3.09
C PRO A 411 25.85 16.75 2.02
N ILE A 412 24.76 15.98 1.98
CA ILE A 412 24.51 14.95 0.96
C ILE A 412 23.31 15.40 0.13
N THR A 413 23.43 15.29 -1.19
CA THR A 413 22.35 15.54 -2.13
C THR A 413 22.07 14.30 -2.93
N ILE A 414 20.81 13.85 -2.94
CA ILE A 414 20.31 12.79 -3.84
C ILE A 414 19.40 13.43 -4.84
N HIS A 415 19.59 13.11 -6.11
CA HIS A 415 18.81 13.61 -7.23
C HIS A 415 18.12 12.46 -7.95
N LEU A 416 16.82 12.58 -8.17
CA LEU A 416 15.97 11.58 -8.82
C LEU A 416 15.19 12.22 -9.96
N HIS A 417 14.93 11.45 -11.03
CA HIS A 417 14.00 11.81 -12.09
C HIS A 417 12.84 10.81 -12.15
N GLY A 418 11.72 11.23 -12.75
CA GLY A 418 10.59 10.37 -12.99
C GLY A 418 9.86 9.91 -11.73
N VAL A 419 9.86 10.72 -10.67
CA VAL A 419 9.01 10.45 -9.50
C VAL A 419 7.56 10.71 -9.88
N GLY A 420 6.65 9.80 -9.54
CA GLY A 420 5.26 9.83 -9.95
C GLY A 420 4.43 10.99 -9.41
N TRP A 421 3.14 11.00 -9.71
CA TRP A 421 2.23 12.09 -9.37
C TRP A 421 0.96 11.64 -8.62
N THR A 422 0.64 10.35 -8.64
CA THR A 422 -0.52 9.81 -7.91
C THR A 422 -0.26 9.75 -6.40
N GLU A 423 -1.28 9.54 -5.59
CA GLU A 423 -1.13 9.43 -4.14
C GLU A 423 -0.34 8.20 -3.69
N TYR A 424 -0.09 7.28 -4.58
CA TYR A 424 0.59 6.01 -4.29
C TYR A 424 1.92 5.81 -5.05
N ASP A 425 2.35 6.76 -5.87
CA ASP A 425 3.64 6.68 -6.58
C ASP A 425 4.47 7.98 -6.55
N ASN A 426 3.96 9.05 -5.92
CA ASN A 426 4.65 10.33 -5.86
C ASN A 426 5.59 10.50 -4.65
N LEU A 427 5.72 9.48 -3.80
CA LEU A 427 6.39 9.60 -2.52
C LEU A 427 7.45 8.54 -2.34
N TYR A 428 8.65 9.02 -1.97
CA TYR A 428 9.71 8.20 -1.41
C TYR A 428 9.94 8.56 0.06
N ALA A 429 9.83 7.56 0.94
CA ALA A 429 10.12 7.66 2.35
C ALA A 429 11.57 7.25 2.62
N ALA A 430 12.35 8.13 3.25
CA ALA A 430 13.78 7.98 3.43
C ALA A 430 14.14 7.42 4.81
N THR A 431 15.09 6.47 4.85
CA THR A 431 15.74 6.03 6.08
C THR A 431 17.23 6.32 6.02
N TYR A 432 17.83 6.54 7.20
CA TYR A 432 19.27 6.57 7.43
C TYR A 432 19.60 5.54 8.50
N ASP A 433 20.38 4.51 8.18
CA ASP A 433 20.66 3.37 9.04
C ASP A 433 19.39 2.78 9.68
N ASN A 434 18.40 2.46 8.82
CA ASN A 434 17.09 1.92 9.24
C ASN A 434 16.26 2.86 10.15
N ALA A 435 16.67 4.12 10.34
CA ALA A 435 15.86 5.10 11.03
C ALA A 435 15.10 5.98 10.01
N TYR A 436 13.78 5.93 10.05
CA TYR A 436 12.97 6.80 9.21
C TYR A 436 13.25 8.28 9.47
N MET A 437 13.59 9.04 8.41
CA MET A 437 13.90 10.46 8.49
C MET A 437 12.75 11.37 8.05
N GLY A 438 12.01 10.95 7.03
CA GLY A 438 11.01 11.77 6.39
C GLY A 438 10.74 11.30 4.97
N TYR A 439 10.10 12.14 4.16
CA TYR A 439 9.71 11.78 2.80
C TYR A 439 9.93 12.92 1.81
N ALA A 440 10.06 12.57 0.54
CA ALA A 440 10.11 13.48 -0.59
C ALA A 440 9.05 13.12 -1.63
N CYS A 441 8.55 14.13 -2.36
CA CYS A 441 7.49 13.97 -3.35
C CYS A 441 7.84 14.71 -4.64
N GLY A 442 7.40 14.16 -5.78
CA GLY A 442 7.65 14.72 -7.11
C GLY A 442 6.61 15.71 -7.64
N PHE A 443 5.55 16.01 -6.89
CA PHE A 443 4.39 16.70 -7.46
C PHE A 443 4.56 18.20 -7.74
N ASN A 444 5.49 18.89 -7.11
CA ASN A 444 5.73 20.33 -7.40
C ASN A 444 6.93 20.58 -8.32
N SER A 445 7.63 19.52 -8.70
CA SER A 445 8.88 19.59 -9.46
C SER A 445 8.85 18.81 -10.76
N GLN A 446 7.66 18.44 -11.22
CA GLN A 446 7.46 17.66 -12.45
C GLN A 446 8.29 16.36 -12.47
N GLY A 447 8.32 15.66 -11.33
CA GLY A 447 9.06 14.40 -11.19
C GLY A 447 10.57 14.54 -10.98
N ASP A 448 11.10 15.78 -10.95
CA ASP A 448 12.49 16.08 -10.65
C ASP A 448 12.64 16.34 -9.14
N VAL A 449 13.27 15.42 -8.40
CA VAL A 449 13.30 15.45 -6.94
C VAL A 449 14.72 15.54 -6.42
N ILE A 450 14.99 16.57 -5.62
CA ILE A 450 16.26 16.79 -4.92
C ILE A 450 16.05 16.64 -3.42
N ILE A 451 16.76 15.69 -2.81
CA ILE A 451 16.72 15.42 -1.37
C ILE A 451 18.05 15.83 -0.77
N THR A 452 18.03 16.68 0.26
CA THR A 452 19.25 17.13 0.97
C THR A 452 19.15 16.85 2.45
N PHE A 453 20.25 16.34 3.01
CA PHE A 453 20.42 16.12 4.45
C PHE A 453 21.94 16.08 4.79
N ARG A 454 22.31 15.79 6.03
CA ARG A 454 23.70 15.72 6.45
C ARG A 454 24.08 14.33 6.87
N ALA A 455 25.31 13.93 6.52
CA ALA A 455 25.92 12.72 7.04
C ALA A 455 25.97 12.76 8.57
N ALA A 456 25.71 11.63 9.19
CA ALA A 456 25.73 11.48 10.65
C ALA A 456 26.29 10.12 11.03
N GLY A 457 26.76 9.99 12.26
CA GLY A 457 27.31 8.75 12.79
C GLY A 457 28.83 8.75 12.90
N GLU A 458 29.37 7.64 13.39
CA GLU A 458 30.81 7.39 13.51
C GLU A 458 31.40 7.04 12.13
N PRO A 459 32.75 7.13 11.98
CA PRO A 459 33.40 6.71 10.74
C PRO A 459 33.03 5.28 10.33
N GLY A 460 32.64 5.10 9.05
CA GLY A 460 32.20 3.82 8.50
C GLY A 460 31.13 3.96 7.43
N THR A 461 30.61 2.82 6.97
CA THR A 461 29.54 2.75 5.96
C THR A 461 28.18 2.99 6.61
N HIS A 462 27.47 3.99 6.12
CA HIS A 462 26.09 4.30 6.45
C HIS A 462 25.15 4.05 5.28
N LEU A 463 23.95 3.61 5.57
CA LEU A 463 22.95 3.27 4.56
C LEU A 463 21.88 4.34 4.46
N ILE A 464 21.55 4.69 3.23
CA ILE A 464 20.41 5.55 2.92
C ILE A 464 19.51 4.76 1.99
N ASP A 465 18.26 4.55 2.39
CA ASP A 465 17.27 3.86 1.59
C ASP A 465 16.06 4.76 1.35
N LEU A 466 15.59 4.78 0.11
CA LEU A 466 14.37 5.46 -0.29
C LEU A 466 13.35 4.39 -0.69
N PHE A 467 12.35 4.21 0.15
CA PHE A 467 11.29 3.24 -0.09
C PHE A 467 10.04 3.91 -0.66
N PRO A 468 9.30 3.24 -1.53
CA PRO A 468 7.95 3.67 -1.86
C PRO A 468 7.13 3.90 -0.60
N GLY A 469 6.33 4.94 -0.60
CA GLY A 469 5.39 5.24 0.45
C GLY A 469 4.05 5.65 -0.14
N ILE A 470 3.01 5.68 0.70
CA ILE A 470 1.68 6.09 0.29
C ILE A 470 1.42 7.48 0.85
N TYR A 471 1.22 8.45 -0.03
CA TYR A 471 0.80 9.79 0.35
C TYR A 471 -0.70 9.91 0.18
N GLN A 472 -1.39 10.24 1.23
CA GLN A 472 -2.81 10.54 1.20
C GLN A 472 -3.04 12.02 1.42
N GLY A 473 -3.95 12.60 0.64
CA GLY A 473 -4.39 13.98 0.77
C GLY A 473 -5.06 14.29 2.11
N PRO A 474 -5.72 15.45 2.26
CA PRO A 474 -6.36 15.85 3.51
C PRO A 474 -7.24 14.74 4.03
N PRO A 475 -7.17 14.40 5.32
CA PRO A 475 -7.94 13.32 5.89
C PRO A 475 -9.43 13.62 5.78
N THR A 476 -10.19 12.71 5.20
CA THR A 476 -11.60 12.54 5.49
C THR A 476 -11.72 11.56 6.67
N GLU A 477 -12.86 11.49 7.32
CA GLU A 477 -13.05 10.80 8.61
C GLU A 477 -12.54 9.36 8.72
N ASN A 478 -12.22 8.69 7.59
CA ASN A 478 -11.77 7.30 7.54
C ASN A 478 -10.42 7.11 6.82
N GLN A 479 -9.61 8.15 6.64
CA GLN A 479 -8.38 8.04 5.85
C GLN A 479 -7.15 7.75 6.71
N LEU A 480 -6.42 6.70 6.31
CA LEU A 480 -5.15 6.30 6.88
C LEU A 480 -4.01 6.97 6.11
N LEU A 481 -3.06 7.57 6.82
CA LEU A 481 -1.89 8.24 6.23
C LEU A 481 -0.66 7.34 6.36
N TYR A 482 -0.12 6.88 5.23
CA TYR A 482 1.07 6.03 5.17
C TYR A 482 2.23 6.79 4.53
N ARG A 483 2.87 7.69 5.26
CA ARG A 483 4.05 8.43 4.78
C ARG A 483 5.37 7.80 5.20
N MET A 484 5.33 6.61 5.78
CA MET A 484 6.50 5.83 6.16
C MET A 484 6.92 4.87 5.03
N PRO A 485 8.15 4.34 5.08
CA PRO A 485 8.58 3.30 4.17
C PRO A 485 7.61 2.10 4.13
N GLN A 486 7.15 1.70 2.97
CA GLN A 486 6.42 0.45 2.79
C GLN A 486 7.42 -0.66 2.46
N LEU A 487 7.70 -1.54 3.41
CA LEU A 487 8.73 -2.57 3.23
C LEU A 487 8.27 -3.74 2.34
N THR A 488 6.96 -3.87 2.14
CA THR A 488 6.34 -4.88 1.24
C THR A 488 5.98 -4.32 -0.13
N TYR A 489 6.56 -3.18 -0.54
CA TYR A 489 6.28 -2.46 -1.78
C TYR A 489 6.33 -3.35 -3.03
N ALA A 490 7.22 -4.34 -3.08
CA ALA A 490 7.37 -5.23 -4.23
C ALA A 490 6.23 -6.24 -4.36
N ASP A 491 5.59 -6.61 -3.25
CA ASP A 491 4.52 -7.62 -3.22
C ASP A 491 3.13 -6.99 -3.11
N ASP A 492 2.97 -5.97 -2.25
CA ASP A 492 1.67 -5.44 -1.83
C ASP A 492 1.64 -3.90 -1.83
N HIS A 493 1.73 -3.27 -2.99
CA HIS A 493 1.65 -1.82 -3.15
C HIS A 493 0.36 -1.42 -3.89
N PRO A 494 -0.32 -0.32 -3.51
CA PRO A 494 -1.46 0.17 -4.28
C PRO A 494 -0.97 0.75 -5.62
N GLY A 495 -1.41 0.16 -6.72
CA GLY A 495 -1.03 0.60 -8.07
C GLY A 495 0.29 0.00 -8.56
N ASN A 496 1.14 0.82 -9.18
CA ASN A 496 2.37 0.35 -9.78
C ASN A 496 3.44 0.07 -8.72
N LYS A 497 4.22 -0.97 -8.95
CA LYS A 497 5.30 -1.37 -8.05
C LYS A 497 6.57 -0.63 -8.44
N ILE A 498 6.75 0.56 -7.87
CA ILE A 498 7.97 1.33 -8.04
C ILE A 498 9.11 0.77 -7.18
N PRO A 499 10.38 0.85 -7.64
CA PRO A 499 11.51 0.26 -6.92
C PRO A 499 11.88 1.05 -5.68
N ALA A 500 12.45 0.38 -4.67
CA ALA A 500 13.25 1.08 -3.67
C ALA A 500 14.63 1.46 -4.24
N LEU A 501 15.20 2.53 -3.71
CA LEU A 501 16.48 3.09 -4.15
C LEU A 501 17.45 3.06 -2.97
N HIS A 502 18.67 2.59 -3.22
CA HIS A 502 19.63 2.24 -2.20
C HIS A 502 20.97 2.93 -2.40
N PHE A 503 21.49 3.50 -1.32
CA PHE A 503 22.76 4.24 -1.31
C PHE A 503 23.63 3.82 -0.13
N LYS A 504 24.95 3.89 -0.31
CA LYS A 504 25.96 3.78 0.76
C LYS A 504 26.73 5.09 0.82
N PHE A 505 26.86 5.65 2.00
CA PHE A 505 27.69 6.81 2.28
C PHE A 505 28.81 6.42 3.24
N GLU A 506 30.05 6.79 2.93
CA GLU A 506 31.21 6.53 3.80
C GLU A 506 31.49 7.75 4.66
N VAL A 507 31.19 7.66 5.96
CA VAL A 507 31.60 8.68 6.93
C VAL A 507 33.08 8.52 7.20
N THR A 508 33.86 9.56 6.91
CA THR A 508 35.31 9.59 7.17
C THR A 508 35.62 10.21 8.53
N PRO A 509 36.81 9.90 9.13
CA PRO A 509 37.27 10.53 10.35
C PRO A 509 37.29 12.06 10.31
#